data_42cd803d08de09e63bc7444aa0224d6c
#
_entry.id   42cd803d08de09e63bc7444aa0224d6c
#
_cell.length_a   1.000
_cell.length_b   1.000
_cell.length_c   1.000
_cell.angle_alpha   90.00
_cell.angle_beta   90.00
_cell.angle_gamma   90.00
#
_symmetry.space_group_name_H-M   'P 1'
#
loop_
_entity.id
_entity.type
_entity.pdbx_description
1 polymer ?
#
loop_
_entity_poly.entity_id
_entity_poly.type
_entity_poly.pdbx_seq_one_letter_code
_entity_poly.pdbx_strand_id
1 'polypeptide(L)'
;MAYKHGVYTSEVATSMVAPITGTAGLQVIVGTAPVNMLKDPAAAVNVPLLVNSYKEAVEAVGYLPDFANYTLCECISANFSVVGIAPMVLINVLDPAKHKIAITGGTVQVNDGVAVLDETGVLLEGLTVKSGSNTLTAGTDYTTTWNDDGTLNIVVLSTGAGKEATSLTVTGNKIDPSKVTAADIVGGVDSSTGKETGLEVVRQVYPKLSMTPGILLAPRFSKDATVAAALQAKTKSINSVFGAVCVVDIDSSNTGATKYTAVKTTKEAQAVSDPNAYAVWPFAKVGNTVYSGSALAAALTAYTDAQNDDTPNVSPSNKTIAVSAACLEDGTEVVLDQEQANTVNSFGVATWLNMNGFRLWGNNTAAYPGISDPKDRWFSVRRFLTWAANTFILTYFQKVDSPANKRLIEAIVDSENVRGNGFVARGVCARYEITFNEDENTTADLLDGKITFHQYITPFTPAEDIEDIIEFDPDALSAALN
;
A
#
# COMPACT_ATOMS: atom_id res chain seq x y z
N MET A 1 1.59 1.64 65.14
CA MET A 1 1.26 2.68 64.15
C MET A 1 1.44 4.03 64.80
N ALA A 2 2.16 4.95 64.14
CA ALA A 2 2.29 6.31 64.67
C ALA A 2 0.93 7.02 64.59
N TYR A 3 0.55 7.74 65.64
CA TYR A 3 -0.68 8.56 65.70
C TYR A 3 -0.54 9.68 64.62
N LYS A 4 -1.52 9.79 63.72
CA LYS A 4 -1.55 10.80 62.66
C LYS A 4 -2.73 11.74 62.89
N HIS A 5 -2.44 13.05 62.96
CA HIS A 5 -3.46 14.11 63.06
C HIS A 5 -3.10 15.21 62.07
N GLY A 6 -3.85 15.30 60.92
CA GLY A 6 -3.59 16.26 59.85
C GLY A 6 -4.04 15.74 58.49
N VAL A 7 -3.88 16.57 57.46
CA VAL A 7 -4.12 16.20 56.07
C VAL A 7 -2.83 15.63 55.48
N TYR A 8 -2.92 14.48 54.86
CA TYR A 8 -1.78 13.78 54.28
C TYR A 8 -2.07 13.52 52.79
N THR A 9 -1.07 13.68 51.95
CA THR A 9 -1.10 13.35 50.52
C THR A 9 -0.19 12.16 50.26
N SER A 10 -0.58 11.29 49.37
CA SER A 10 0.26 10.23 48.84
C SER A 10 0.06 10.15 47.33
N GLU A 11 1.15 9.93 46.57
CA GLU A 11 1.08 9.64 45.18
C GLU A 11 1.03 8.13 44.95
N VAL A 12 0.18 7.69 44.07
CA VAL A 12 0.08 6.29 43.61
C VAL A 12 0.44 6.27 42.15
N ALA A 13 1.16 5.24 41.69
CA ALA A 13 1.47 5.09 40.28
C ALA A 13 0.17 5.03 39.46
N THR A 14 0.11 5.84 38.41
CA THR A 14 -1.03 5.86 37.47
C THR A 14 -1.11 4.51 36.78
N SER A 15 -2.24 3.81 36.89
CA SER A 15 -2.48 2.52 36.22
C SER A 15 -2.95 2.70 34.80
N MET A 16 -2.28 3.56 34.02
CA MET A 16 -2.59 3.76 32.61
C MET A 16 -2.01 2.64 31.74
N VAL A 17 -2.78 2.20 30.76
CA VAL A 17 -2.30 1.29 29.71
C VAL A 17 -1.57 2.12 28.67
N ALA A 18 -0.29 1.82 28.45
CA ALA A 18 0.45 2.44 27.36
C ALA A 18 -0.20 2.04 26.02
N PRO A 19 -0.55 3.00 25.16
CA PRO A 19 -1.17 2.69 23.86
C PRO A 19 -0.18 1.98 22.94
N ILE A 20 -0.68 0.98 22.20
CA ILE A 20 0.01 0.36 21.07
C ILE A 20 -0.69 0.85 19.83
N THR A 21 -0.04 1.71 19.06
CA THR A 21 -0.65 2.34 17.87
C THR A 21 -0.68 1.40 16.67
N GLY A 22 -1.77 1.42 15.92
CA GLY A 22 -1.85 0.78 14.61
C GLY A 22 -0.97 1.51 13.57
N THR A 23 -0.51 0.80 12.57
CA THR A 23 0.34 1.33 11.49
C THR A 23 -0.50 1.74 10.29
N ALA A 24 -1.13 2.93 10.33
CA ALA A 24 -2.04 3.39 9.28
C ALA A 24 -1.38 3.59 7.92
N GLY A 25 -0.12 4.01 7.90
CA GLY A 25 0.65 4.25 6.68
C GLY A 25 1.32 3.00 6.09
N LEU A 26 1.25 1.83 6.76
CA LEU A 26 1.89 0.61 6.28
C LEU A 26 1.21 0.12 5.00
N GLN A 27 1.93 0.20 3.90
CA GLN A 27 1.48 -0.34 2.62
C GLN A 27 1.75 -1.84 2.56
N VAL A 28 0.75 -2.61 2.15
CA VAL A 28 0.87 -4.04 1.83
C VAL A 28 0.52 -4.21 0.36
N ILE A 29 1.52 -4.58 -0.43
CA ILE A 29 1.48 -4.54 -1.88
C ILE A 29 1.54 -5.95 -2.43
N VAL A 30 0.54 -6.33 -3.22
CA VAL A 30 0.50 -7.62 -3.91
C VAL A 30 0.77 -7.40 -5.39
N GLY A 31 1.74 -8.11 -5.95
CA GLY A 31 2.13 -7.92 -7.34
C GLY A 31 3.24 -8.86 -7.79
N THR A 32 3.95 -8.47 -8.82
CA THR A 32 5.00 -9.24 -9.48
C THR A 32 6.38 -8.61 -9.30
N ALA A 33 7.42 -9.44 -9.22
CA ALA A 33 8.81 -9.00 -9.11
C ALA A 33 9.77 -9.94 -9.85
N PRO A 34 10.98 -9.47 -10.25
CA PRO A 34 11.98 -10.27 -10.95
C PRO A 34 12.75 -11.20 -10.00
N VAL A 35 12.01 -12.11 -9.35
CA VAL A 35 12.57 -13.03 -8.34
C VAL A 35 13.62 -14.00 -8.88
N ASN A 36 13.70 -14.18 -10.21
CA ASN A 36 14.76 -14.94 -10.87
C ASN A 36 16.16 -14.41 -10.56
N MET A 37 16.30 -13.14 -10.17
CA MET A 37 17.56 -12.51 -9.79
C MET A 37 18.00 -12.88 -8.36
N LEU A 38 17.13 -13.51 -7.57
CA LEU A 38 17.42 -13.95 -6.23
C LEU A 38 18.18 -15.28 -6.22
N LYS A 39 18.90 -15.54 -5.13
CA LYS A 39 19.56 -16.83 -4.91
C LYS A 39 18.56 -17.98 -4.75
N ASP A 40 17.41 -17.70 -4.11
CA ASP A 40 16.30 -18.64 -3.94
C ASP A 40 15.00 -17.94 -4.38
N PRO A 41 14.64 -18.02 -5.66
CA PRO A 41 13.44 -17.37 -6.18
C PRO A 41 12.13 -17.83 -5.52
N ALA A 42 12.06 -19.10 -5.09
CA ALA A 42 10.85 -19.69 -4.50
C ALA A 42 10.56 -19.14 -3.09
N ALA A 43 11.60 -18.75 -2.35
CA ALA A 43 11.44 -18.21 -1.00
C ALA A 43 10.71 -16.87 -0.94
N ALA A 44 10.67 -16.11 -2.05
CA ALA A 44 9.99 -14.82 -2.14
C ALA A 44 8.53 -14.93 -2.62
N VAL A 45 8.01 -16.15 -2.86
CA VAL A 45 6.68 -16.35 -3.46
C VAL A 45 5.60 -16.49 -2.38
N ASN A 46 4.59 -15.61 -2.42
CA ASN A 46 3.46 -15.63 -1.49
C ASN A 46 3.89 -15.59 -0.01
N VAL A 47 4.83 -14.71 0.30
CA VAL A 47 5.31 -14.44 1.65
C VAL A 47 5.30 -12.94 1.89
N PRO A 48 4.83 -12.44 3.05
CA PRO A 48 4.91 -11.02 3.36
C PRO A 48 6.35 -10.66 3.76
N LEU A 49 6.98 -9.80 2.97
CA LEU A 49 8.36 -9.34 3.13
C LEU A 49 8.37 -7.87 3.53
N LEU A 50 8.77 -7.58 4.77
CA LEU A 50 8.93 -6.21 5.27
C LEU A 50 10.25 -5.64 4.76
N VAL A 51 10.20 -4.46 4.16
CA VAL A 51 11.39 -3.76 3.66
C VAL A 51 11.39 -2.30 4.14
N ASN A 52 12.56 -1.87 4.63
CA ASN A 52 12.75 -0.54 5.22
C ASN A 52 13.66 0.35 4.34
N SER A 53 14.21 -0.20 3.28
CA SER A 53 15.09 0.51 2.36
C SER A 53 15.03 -0.08 0.95
N TYR A 54 15.43 0.73 -0.03
CA TYR A 54 15.58 0.28 -1.41
C TYR A 54 16.46 -0.97 -1.53
N LYS A 55 17.58 -0.99 -0.81
CA LYS A 55 18.51 -2.13 -0.81
C LYS A 55 17.84 -3.41 -0.30
N GLU A 56 17.13 -3.32 0.83
CA GLU A 56 16.39 -4.47 1.37
C GLU A 56 15.33 -4.97 0.38
N ALA A 57 14.63 -4.05 -0.31
CA ALA A 57 13.63 -4.42 -1.30
C ALA A 57 14.24 -5.18 -2.49
N VAL A 58 15.39 -4.71 -3.00
CA VAL A 58 16.13 -5.39 -4.09
C VAL A 58 16.61 -6.77 -3.65
N GLU A 59 17.12 -6.90 -2.42
CA GLU A 59 17.56 -8.19 -1.85
C GLU A 59 16.39 -9.15 -1.61
N ALA A 60 15.18 -8.61 -1.31
CA ALA A 60 14.01 -9.42 -0.97
C ALA A 60 13.25 -9.96 -2.20
N VAL A 61 13.14 -9.17 -3.28
CA VAL A 61 12.30 -9.53 -4.44
C VAL A 61 12.99 -9.34 -5.80
N GLY A 62 14.19 -8.79 -5.84
CA GLY A 62 14.83 -8.32 -7.07
C GLY A 62 14.27 -6.97 -7.51
N TYR A 63 14.91 -6.35 -8.51
CA TYR A 63 14.45 -5.08 -9.06
C TYR A 63 14.82 -4.91 -10.52
N LEU A 64 13.83 -4.53 -11.32
CA LEU A 64 14.01 -4.04 -12.68
C LEU A 64 13.04 -2.87 -12.92
N PRO A 65 13.42 -1.85 -13.70
CA PRO A 65 12.58 -0.68 -13.97
C PRO A 65 11.51 -0.95 -15.06
N ASP A 66 11.12 -2.20 -15.24
CA ASP A 66 10.04 -2.65 -16.10
C ASP A 66 8.75 -2.82 -15.28
N PHE A 67 8.08 -1.71 -15.02
CA PHE A 67 6.91 -1.67 -14.14
C PHE A 67 5.66 -2.31 -14.74
N ALA A 68 5.62 -2.48 -16.06
CA ALA A 68 4.53 -3.19 -16.73
C ALA A 68 4.53 -4.68 -16.37
N ASN A 69 5.71 -5.26 -16.26
CA ASN A 69 5.91 -6.66 -15.92
C ASN A 69 6.16 -6.91 -14.43
N TYR A 70 6.77 -5.95 -13.73
CA TYR A 70 7.16 -6.10 -12.31
C TYR A 70 6.56 -4.98 -11.45
N THR A 71 5.29 -5.16 -11.10
CA THR A 71 4.49 -4.12 -10.44
C THR A 71 4.95 -3.79 -9.02
N LEU A 72 5.64 -4.71 -8.33
CA LEU A 72 6.27 -4.42 -7.04
C LEU A 72 7.45 -3.45 -7.19
N CYS A 73 8.20 -3.52 -8.30
CA CYS A 73 9.29 -2.60 -8.59
C CYS A 73 8.80 -1.16 -8.78
N GLU A 74 7.60 -0.99 -9.32
CA GLU A 74 6.93 0.30 -9.42
C GLU A 74 6.72 0.93 -8.04
N CYS A 75 6.18 0.15 -7.08
CA CYS A 75 5.97 0.62 -5.71
C CYS A 75 7.28 0.85 -4.94
N ILE A 76 8.29 0.00 -5.15
CA ILE A 76 9.64 0.20 -4.61
C ILE A 76 10.18 1.56 -5.06
N SER A 77 10.07 1.87 -6.36
CA SER A 77 10.51 3.15 -6.91
C SER A 77 9.65 4.32 -6.40
N ALA A 78 8.31 4.19 -6.40
CA ALA A 78 7.40 5.22 -5.90
C ALA A 78 7.70 5.59 -4.44
N ASN A 79 7.92 4.59 -3.59
CA ASN A 79 8.17 4.80 -2.17
C ASN A 79 9.58 5.34 -1.89
N PHE A 80 10.63 4.69 -2.38
CA PHE A 80 12.00 5.05 -2.01
C PHE A 80 12.62 6.14 -2.88
N SER A 81 12.28 6.21 -4.17
CA SER A 81 12.93 7.14 -5.10
C SER A 81 12.10 8.41 -5.34
N VAL A 82 10.77 8.31 -5.39
CA VAL A 82 9.89 9.46 -5.70
C VAL A 82 9.49 10.20 -4.43
N VAL A 83 9.02 9.49 -3.41
CA VAL A 83 8.41 10.08 -2.20
C VAL A 83 9.36 10.05 -1.01
N GLY A 84 10.19 9.03 -0.85
CA GLY A 84 11.10 8.88 0.27
C GLY A 84 10.42 8.38 1.55
N ILE A 85 9.62 7.29 1.45
CA ILE A 85 8.85 6.74 2.58
C ILE A 85 9.11 5.25 2.79
N ALA A 86 9.15 4.83 4.04
CA ALA A 86 9.29 3.46 4.53
C ALA A 86 8.54 3.31 5.86
N PRO A 87 8.23 2.07 6.33
CA PRO A 87 8.40 0.78 5.65
C PRO A 87 7.26 0.45 4.70
N MET A 88 7.44 -0.66 3.93
CA MET A 88 6.35 -1.31 3.20
C MET A 88 6.48 -2.83 3.26
N VAL A 89 5.37 -3.55 2.96
CA VAL A 89 5.33 -5.01 2.87
C VAL A 89 5.08 -5.40 1.42
N LEU A 90 5.94 -6.24 0.88
CA LEU A 90 5.85 -6.77 -0.47
C LEU A 90 5.39 -8.22 -0.45
N ILE A 91 4.42 -8.57 -1.30
CA ILE A 91 3.91 -9.93 -1.51
C ILE A 91 4.01 -10.22 -3.01
N ASN A 92 5.03 -10.97 -3.41
CA ASN A 92 5.19 -11.38 -4.80
C ASN A 92 4.39 -12.65 -5.08
N VAL A 93 3.57 -12.61 -6.14
CA VAL A 93 2.75 -13.75 -6.60
C VAL A 93 3.36 -14.46 -7.82
N LEU A 94 4.37 -13.87 -8.46
CA LEU A 94 5.04 -14.50 -9.58
C LEU A 94 5.84 -15.70 -9.10
N ASP A 95 5.36 -16.91 -9.43
CA ASP A 95 5.93 -18.20 -9.03
C ASP A 95 6.77 -18.77 -10.18
N PRO A 96 8.09 -18.91 -10.03
CA PRO A 96 8.98 -19.50 -11.04
C PRO A 96 8.64 -20.94 -11.41
N ALA A 97 7.99 -21.68 -10.54
CA ALA A 97 7.54 -23.03 -10.84
C ALA A 97 6.34 -23.06 -11.79
N LYS A 98 5.46 -22.05 -11.68
CA LYS A 98 4.17 -21.95 -12.39
C LYS A 98 4.25 -20.99 -13.58
N HIS A 99 4.80 -19.79 -13.37
CA HIS A 99 4.80 -18.69 -14.35
C HIS A 99 6.13 -18.65 -15.12
N LYS A 100 6.40 -19.68 -15.93
CA LYS A 100 7.62 -19.81 -16.74
C LYS A 100 7.33 -20.25 -18.15
N ILE A 101 8.28 -19.95 -19.04
CA ILE A 101 8.34 -20.43 -20.42
C ILE A 101 9.75 -20.90 -20.71
N ALA A 102 9.90 -21.77 -21.72
CA ALA A 102 11.21 -22.18 -22.19
C ALA A 102 11.94 -21.00 -22.85
N ILE A 103 13.24 -20.90 -22.60
CA ILE A 103 14.13 -20.03 -23.39
C ILE A 103 14.21 -20.62 -24.78
N THR A 104 13.96 -19.80 -25.79
CA THR A 104 14.15 -20.19 -27.19
C THR A 104 15.63 -20.36 -27.42
N GLY A 105 16.14 -21.59 -27.30
CA GLY A 105 17.55 -21.91 -27.34
C GLY A 105 18.26 -21.28 -28.53
N GLY A 106 19.26 -20.49 -28.26
CA GLY A 106 20.07 -19.78 -29.26
C GLY A 106 21.54 -20.00 -29.01
N THR A 107 22.35 -19.80 -30.09
CA THR A 107 23.79 -19.72 -29.97
C THR A 107 24.18 -18.30 -29.57
N VAL A 108 24.82 -18.13 -28.47
CA VAL A 108 25.29 -16.83 -27.93
C VAL A 108 26.80 -16.75 -28.21
N GLN A 109 27.28 -15.64 -28.77
CA GLN A 109 28.70 -15.45 -29.03
C GLN A 109 29.45 -15.12 -27.76
N VAL A 110 30.65 -15.68 -27.61
CA VAL A 110 31.55 -15.37 -26.49
C VAL A 110 32.56 -14.32 -26.97
N ASN A 111 32.53 -13.16 -26.32
CA ASN A 111 33.48 -12.08 -26.55
C ASN A 111 34.27 -11.83 -25.26
N ASP A 112 35.60 -11.89 -25.34
CA ASP A 112 36.49 -11.71 -24.17
C ASP A 112 36.10 -12.56 -22.95
N GLY A 113 35.64 -13.79 -23.20
CA GLY A 113 35.24 -14.73 -22.16
C GLY A 113 33.84 -14.53 -21.61
N VAL A 114 33.04 -13.60 -22.14
CA VAL A 114 31.68 -13.33 -21.70
C VAL A 114 30.67 -13.57 -22.84
N ALA A 115 29.65 -14.34 -22.56
CA ALA A 115 28.48 -14.48 -23.41
C ALA A 115 27.28 -13.78 -22.76
N VAL A 116 26.69 -12.80 -23.45
CA VAL A 116 25.47 -12.10 -22.98
C VAL A 116 24.25 -12.82 -23.56
N LEU A 117 23.45 -13.43 -22.70
CA LEU A 117 22.18 -14.00 -23.07
C LEU A 117 21.16 -12.85 -23.08
N ASP A 118 20.74 -12.43 -24.29
CA ASP A 118 19.76 -11.35 -24.52
C ASP A 118 18.32 -11.82 -24.20
N GLU A 119 18.12 -12.25 -22.97
CA GLU A 119 16.85 -12.73 -22.42
C GLU A 119 16.76 -12.27 -20.96
N THR A 120 15.63 -11.68 -20.61
CA THR A 120 15.33 -11.31 -19.22
C THR A 120 14.55 -12.42 -18.53
N GLY A 121 14.57 -12.42 -17.18
CA GLY A 121 13.80 -13.37 -16.39
C GLY A 121 14.38 -14.79 -16.33
N VAL A 122 15.58 -15.02 -16.82
CA VAL A 122 16.23 -16.36 -16.87
C VAL A 122 16.28 -16.99 -15.50
N LEU A 123 15.88 -18.26 -15.40
CA LEU A 123 16.00 -19.09 -14.20
C LEU A 123 17.32 -19.85 -14.24
N LEU A 124 18.16 -19.67 -13.23
CA LEU A 124 19.46 -20.38 -13.13
C LEU A 124 19.26 -21.87 -12.82
N GLU A 125 18.15 -22.22 -12.14
CA GLU A 125 17.76 -23.60 -11.92
C GLU A 125 17.32 -24.24 -13.25
N GLY A 126 18.01 -25.36 -13.60
CA GLY A 126 17.75 -26.07 -14.85
C GLY A 126 18.34 -25.39 -16.10
N LEU A 127 19.13 -24.32 -15.95
CA LEU A 127 19.86 -23.70 -17.06
C LEU A 127 20.96 -24.68 -17.54
N THR A 128 20.98 -24.95 -18.83
CA THR A 128 21.97 -25.79 -19.47
C THR A 128 22.79 -24.96 -20.44
N VAL A 129 24.09 -24.91 -20.22
CA VAL A 129 25.07 -24.18 -21.05
C VAL A 129 25.98 -25.19 -21.70
N LYS A 130 26.14 -25.12 -23.02
CA LYS A 130 27.00 -26.04 -23.80
C LYS A 130 27.99 -25.26 -24.67
N SER A 131 29.20 -25.81 -24.77
CA SER A 131 30.18 -25.44 -25.80
C SER A 131 30.32 -26.58 -26.81
N GLY A 132 29.71 -26.43 -27.97
CA GLY A 132 29.54 -27.53 -28.94
C GLY A 132 28.69 -28.66 -28.34
N SER A 133 29.25 -29.85 -28.25
CA SER A 133 28.62 -31.03 -27.61
C SER A 133 28.83 -31.11 -26.08
N ASN A 134 29.74 -30.33 -25.54
CA ASN A 134 30.13 -30.42 -24.11
C ASN A 134 29.19 -29.57 -23.25
N THR A 135 28.60 -30.20 -22.25
CA THR A 135 27.83 -29.49 -21.22
C THR A 135 28.76 -28.90 -20.19
N LEU A 136 28.67 -27.60 -19.93
CA LEU A 136 29.48 -26.86 -18.97
C LEU A 136 28.82 -26.87 -17.60
N THR A 137 29.64 -26.91 -16.54
CA THR A 137 29.21 -26.94 -15.13
C THR A 137 29.34 -25.54 -14.52
N ALA A 138 28.25 -25.00 -13.96
CA ALA A 138 28.25 -23.73 -13.22
C ALA A 138 29.21 -23.81 -12.00
N GLY A 139 29.94 -22.75 -11.75
CA GLY A 139 30.95 -22.63 -10.69
C GLY A 139 32.29 -23.31 -11.00
N THR A 140 32.38 -24.15 -12.03
CA THR A 140 33.64 -24.84 -12.48
C THR A 140 34.08 -24.34 -13.85
N ASP A 141 33.15 -24.29 -14.81
CA ASP A 141 33.43 -23.93 -16.19
C ASP A 141 33.00 -22.51 -16.51
N TYR A 142 31.93 -22.04 -15.85
CA TYR A 142 31.41 -20.69 -16.00
C TYR A 142 30.77 -20.19 -14.70
N THR A 143 30.60 -18.88 -14.60
CA THR A 143 29.77 -18.21 -13.59
C THR A 143 28.77 -17.27 -14.26
N THR A 144 27.78 -16.80 -13.51
CA THR A 144 26.73 -15.92 -14.04
C THR A 144 26.66 -14.63 -13.26
N THR A 145 26.36 -13.51 -13.94
CA THR A 145 26.05 -12.21 -13.33
C THR A 145 24.91 -11.55 -14.08
N TRP A 146 24.08 -10.80 -13.35
CA TRP A 146 22.99 -10.03 -13.94
C TRP A 146 23.50 -8.65 -14.39
N ASN A 147 23.02 -8.21 -15.54
CA ASN A 147 23.13 -6.82 -15.97
C ASN A 147 21.98 -5.99 -15.37
N ASP A 148 22.12 -4.66 -15.38
CA ASP A 148 21.10 -3.73 -14.88
C ASP A 148 19.78 -3.78 -15.64
N ASP A 149 19.79 -4.25 -16.88
CA ASP A 149 18.62 -4.46 -17.74
C ASP A 149 17.95 -5.84 -17.53
N GLY A 150 18.49 -6.67 -16.63
CA GLY A 150 17.97 -8.00 -16.32
C GLY A 150 18.44 -9.11 -17.28
N THR A 151 19.32 -8.81 -18.25
CA THR A 151 19.97 -9.83 -19.08
C THR A 151 21.04 -10.59 -18.30
N LEU A 152 21.37 -11.80 -18.75
CA LEU A 152 22.30 -12.68 -18.05
C LEU A 152 23.67 -12.76 -18.75
N ASN A 153 24.72 -12.37 -18.03
CA ASN A 153 26.09 -12.66 -18.45
C ASN A 153 26.51 -14.07 -18.01
N ILE A 154 27.03 -14.84 -18.94
CA ILE A 154 27.69 -16.12 -18.70
C ILE A 154 29.18 -15.89 -18.88
N VAL A 155 29.90 -15.84 -17.78
CA VAL A 155 31.36 -15.60 -17.76
C VAL A 155 32.06 -16.94 -17.77
N VAL A 156 32.75 -17.26 -18.87
CA VAL A 156 33.53 -18.50 -19.02
C VAL A 156 34.84 -18.40 -18.21
N LEU A 157 35.06 -19.39 -17.37
CA LEU A 157 36.26 -19.41 -16.54
C LEU A 157 37.48 -19.88 -17.32
N SER A 158 38.63 -19.23 -17.11
CA SER A 158 39.90 -19.54 -17.78
C SER A 158 40.44 -20.96 -17.51
N THR A 159 39.93 -21.58 -16.43
CA THR A 159 40.26 -22.97 -16.03
C THR A 159 39.17 -23.97 -16.47
N GLY A 160 38.02 -23.47 -17.00
CA GLY A 160 36.90 -24.30 -17.36
C GLY A 160 37.03 -24.99 -18.72
N ALA A 161 36.23 -26.04 -18.94
CA ALA A 161 36.19 -26.77 -20.19
C ALA A 161 35.72 -25.94 -21.41
N GLY A 162 35.09 -24.80 -21.17
CA GLY A 162 34.63 -23.85 -22.19
C GLY A 162 35.59 -22.71 -22.51
N LYS A 163 36.82 -22.67 -21.96
CA LYS A 163 37.73 -21.52 -22.05
C LYS A 163 38.07 -21.03 -23.47
N GLU A 164 38.01 -21.90 -24.45
CA GLU A 164 38.27 -21.58 -25.87
C GLU A 164 36.95 -21.47 -26.68
N ALA A 165 35.79 -21.47 -26.01
CA ALA A 165 34.54 -21.39 -26.70
C ALA A 165 34.38 -20.01 -27.35
N THR A 166 34.03 -19.99 -28.61
CA THR A 166 33.64 -18.76 -29.37
C THR A 166 32.13 -18.55 -29.34
N SER A 167 31.38 -19.57 -28.97
CA SER A 167 29.91 -19.51 -28.81
C SER A 167 29.45 -20.55 -27.80
N LEU A 168 28.32 -20.25 -27.15
CA LEU A 168 27.62 -21.13 -26.22
C LEU A 168 26.19 -21.38 -26.69
N THR A 169 25.71 -22.60 -26.50
CA THR A 169 24.28 -22.90 -26.65
C THR A 169 23.64 -22.93 -25.28
N VAL A 170 22.61 -22.10 -25.05
CA VAL A 170 21.93 -21.95 -23.77
C VAL A 170 20.48 -22.41 -23.92
N THR A 171 20.06 -23.29 -23.00
CA THR A 171 18.66 -23.76 -22.91
C THR A 171 18.23 -23.79 -21.47
N GLY A 172 16.96 -23.56 -21.22
CA GLY A 172 16.41 -23.49 -19.86
C GLY A 172 15.01 -22.90 -19.85
N ASN A 173 14.65 -22.28 -18.74
CA ASN A 173 13.40 -21.56 -18.58
C ASN A 173 13.66 -20.13 -18.13
N LYS A 174 12.69 -19.26 -18.40
CA LYS A 174 12.60 -17.90 -17.87
C LYS A 174 11.23 -17.67 -17.26
N ILE A 175 11.15 -16.80 -16.26
CA ILE A 175 9.87 -16.35 -15.72
C ILE A 175 9.10 -15.57 -16.80
N ASP A 176 7.79 -15.68 -16.74
CA ASP A 176 6.87 -14.99 -17.64
C ASP A 176 5.79 -14.25 -16.82
N PRO A 177 6.00 -12.96 -16.53
CA PRO A 177 5.03 -12.17 -15.77
C PRO A 177 3.64 -12.09 -16.42
N SER A 178 3.54 -12.24 -17.75
CA SER A 178 2.26 -12.18 -18.45
C SER A 178 1.33 -13.37 -18.12
N LYS A 179 1.86 -14.43 -17.52
CA LYS A 179 1.06 -15.56 -17.01
C LYS A 179 0.43 -15.31 -15.65
N VAL A 180 0.81 -14.26 -14.96
CA VAL A 180 0.15 -13.88 -13.71
C VAL A 180 -1.20 -13.26 -14.03
N THR A 181 -2.24 -13.81 -13.47
CA THR A 181 -3.63 -13.45 -13.72
C THR A 181 -4.27 -12.78 -12.50
N ALA A 182 -5.46 -12.21 -12.68
CA ALA A 182 -6.28 -11.72 -11.57
C ALA A 182 -6.47 -12.78 -10.46
N ALA A 183 -6.61 -14.06 -10.84
CA ALA A 183 -6.75 -15.15 -9.88
C ALA A 183 -5.50 -15.35 -9.00
N ASP A 184 -4.30 -15.10 -9.53
CA ASP A 184 -3.06 -15.21 -8.75
C ASP A 184 -2.93 -14.04 -7.75
N ILE A 185 -3.41 -12.84 -8.11
CA ILE A 185 -3.46 -11.68 -7.22
C ILE A 185 -4.50 -11.87 -6.12
N VAL A 186 -5.73 -12.28 -6.48
CA VAL A 186 -6.78 -12.57 -5.50
C VAL A 186 -6.36 -13.72 -4.59
N GLY A 187 -5.75 -14.74 -5.16
CA GLY A 187 -5.23 -15.88 -4.42
C GLY A 187 -6.32 -16.70 -3.76
N GLY A 188 -5.94 -17.38 -2.70
CA GLY A 188 -6.82 -18.26 -1.93
C GLY A 188 -6.04 -19.05 -0.91
N VAL A 189 -6.74 -20.00 -0.27
CA VAL A 189 -6.15 -20.95 0.67
C VAL A 189 -6.24 -22.35 0.05
N ASP A 190 -5.09 -22.97 -0.17
CA ASP A 190 -5.04 -24.36 -0.61
C ASP A 190 -5.61 -25.28 0.47
N SER A 191 -6.67 -25.98 0.16
CA SER A 191 -7.42 -26.80 1.13
C SER A 191 -6.63 -28.03 1.63
N SER A 192 -5.60 -28.46 0.88
CA SER A 192 -4.79 -29.64 1.23
C SER A 192 -3.57 -29.28 2.08
N THR A 193 -2.95 -28.14 1.81
CA THR A 193 -1.70 -27.70 2.46
C THR A 193 -1.92 -26.56 3.46
N GLY A 194 -3.06 -25.87 3.40
CA GLY A 194 -3.32 -24.65 4.16
C GLY A 194 -2.49 -23.45 3.68
N LYS A 195 -1.76 -23.58 2.57
CA LYS A 195 -0.92 -22.49 2.03
C LYS A 195 -1.81 -21.38 1.46
N GLU A 196 -1.50 -20.16 1.87
CA GLU A 196 -2.16 -18.94 1.39
C GLU A 196 -1.40 -18.36 0.21
N THR A 197 -2.13 -17.76 -0.74
CA THR A 197 -1.59 -17.12 -1.94
C THR A 197 -2.28 -15.77 -2.18
N GLY A 198 -1.63 -14.88 -2.91
CA GLY A 198 -2.21 -13.60 -3.29
C GLY A 198 -2.62 -12.74 -2.09
N LEU A 199 -3.79 -12.11 -2.19
CA LEU A 199 -4.35 -11.26 -1.13
C LEU A 199 -4.63 -12.01 0.18
N GLU A 200 -4.78 -13.34 0.19
CA GLU A 200 -4.94 -14.08 1.44
C GLU A 200 -3.68 -14.01 2.32
N VAL A 201 -2.50 -13.83 1.75
CA VAL A 201 -1.24 -13.67 2.48
C VAL A 201 -1.23 -12.43 3.39
N VAL A 202 -2.07 -11.42 3.11
CA VAL A 202 -2.21 -10.20 3.94
C VAL A 202 -2.51 -10.53 5.41
N ARG A 203 -3.26 -11.63 5.68
CA ARG A 203 -3.53 -12.07 7.05
C ARG A 203 -2.29 -12.50 7.84
N GLN A 204 -1.18 -12.81 7.16
CA GLN A 204 0.08 -13.18 7.80
C GLN A 204 0.91 -11.97 8.26
N VAL A 205 0.56 -10.76 7.81
CA VAL A 205 1.35 -9.54 8.10
C VAL A 205 1.44 -9.32 9.61
N TYR A 206 0.31 -9.23 10.31
CA TYR A 206 0.35 -9.01 11.76
C TYR A 206 1.01 -10.16 12.53
N PRO A 207 0.67 -11.44 12.32
CA PRO A 207 1.29 -12.54 13.06
C PRO A 207 2.79 -12.68 12.85
N LYS A 208 3.31 -12.29 11.67
CA LYS A 208 4.75 -12.42 11.36
C LYS A 208 5.56 -11.16 11.65
N LEU A 209 4.95 -9.99 11.46
CA LEU A 209 5.65 -8.72 11.47
C LEU A 209 5.25 -7.81 12.63
N SER A 210 4.20 -8.17 13.39
CA SER A 210 3.63 -7.39 14.49
C SER A 210 3.21 -5.96 14.08
N MET A 211 2.84 -5.78 12.80
CA MET A 211 2.38 -4.51 12.24
C MET A 211 1.00 -4.70 11.60
N THR A 212 0.10 -3.74 11.79
CA THR A 212 -1.23 -3.80 11.15
C THR A 212 -1.16 -3.31 9.72
N PRO A 213 -1.73 -4.05 8.73
CA PRO A 213 -1.91 -3.50 7.39
C PRO A 213 -2.74 -2.21 7.43
N GLY A 214 -2.24 -1.16 6.80
CA GLY A 214 -2.92 0.14 6.74
C GLY A 214 -3.50 0.42 5.35
N ILE A 215 -2.72 0.19 4.31
CA ILE A 215 -3.07 0.47 2.91
C ILE A 215 -2.79 -0.77 2.08
N LEU A 216 -3.82 -1.33 1.44
CA LEU A 216 -3.71 -2.47 0.53
C LEU A 216 -3.70 -1.98 -0.92
N LEU A 217 -2.81 -2.51 -1.74
CA LEU A 217 -2.81 -2.22 -3.17
C LEU A 217 -2.28 -3.37 -4.03
N ALA A 218 -2.75 -3.43 -5.27
CA ALA A 218 -2.26 -4.30 -6.32
C ALA A 218 -2.14 -3.47 -7.61
N PRO A 219 -1.06 -2.67 -7.74
CA PRO A 219 -0.92 -1.70 -8.83
C PRO A 219 -0.98 -2.39 -10.19
N ARG A 220 -1.61 -1.72 -11.16
CA ARG A 220 -1.91 -2.23 -12.52
C ARG A 220 -2.88 -3.41 -12.58
N PHE A 221 -2.95 -4.25 -11.56
CA PHE A 221 -3.95 -5.33 -11.48
C PHE A 221 -5.30 -4.85 -10.93
N SER A 222 -5.33 -3.80 -10.11
CA SER A 222 -6.56 -3.27 -9.50
C SER A 222 -7.56 -2.68 -10.50
N LYS A 223 -7.17 -2.46 -11.77
CA LYS A 223 -8.08 -2.12 -12.86
C LYS A 223 -9.02 -3.27 -13.26
N ASP A 224 -8.68 -4.52 -12.92
CA ASP A 224 -9.57 -5.67 -13.07
C ASP A 224 -10.63 -5.66 -11.97
N ALA A 225 -11.91 -5.79 -12.35
CA ALA A 225 -13.05 -5.73 -11.43
C ALA A 225 -12.98 -6.81 -10.32
N THR A 226 -12.45 -7.99 -10.63
CA THR A 226 -12.30 -9.09 -9.67
C THR A 226 -11.27 -8.75 -8.62
N VAL A 227 -10.14 -8.18 -9.03
CA VAL A 227 -9.07 -7.73 -8.12
C VAL A 227 -9.55 -6.54 -7.27
N ALA A 228 -10.21 -5.56 -7.89
CA ALA A 228 -10.78 -4.42 -7.18
C ALA A 228 -11.79 -4.84 -6.11
N ALA A 229 -12.69 -5.78 -6.43
CA ALA A 229 -13.65 -6.33 -5.48
C ALA A 229 -12.96 -7.09 -4.32
N ALA A 230 -11.94 -7.89 -4.63
CA ALA A 230 -11.18 -8.62 -3.62
C ALA A 230 -10.40 -7.69 -2.68
N LEU A 231 -9.76 -6.64 -3.20
CA LEU A 231 -9.11 -5.60 -2.39
C LEU A 231 -10.11 -4.94 -1.44
N GLN A 232 -11.26 -4.47 -1.95
CA GLN A 232 -12.31 -3.84 -1.15
C GLN A 232 -12.84 -4.77 -0.05
N ALA A 233 -13.07 -6.05 -0.38
CA ALA A 233 -13.51 -7.04 0.59
C ALA A 233 -12.48 -7.28 1.69
N LYS A 234 -11.20 -7.36 1.34
CA LYS A 234 -10.11 -7.62 2.29
C LYS A 234 -9.92 -6.49 3.30
N THR A 235 -10.22 -5.23 2.94
CA THR A 235 -10.08 -4.09 3.86
C THR A 235 -10.99 -4.13 5.08
N LYS A 236 -12.12 -4.84 5.00
CA LYS A 236 -13.16 -4.84 6.04
C LYS A 236 -12.81 -5.70 7.24
N SER A 237 -12.05 -6.77 7.02
CA SER A 237 -11.78 -7.76 8.07
C SER A 237 -10.52 -8.56 7.77
N ILE A 238 -9.38 -8.05 8.19
CA ILE A 238 -8.11 -8.78 8.18
C ILE A 238 -8.00 -9.53 9.50
N ASN A 239 -7.84 -10.87 9.44
CA ASN A 239 -7.82 -11.76 10.62
C ASN A 239 -9.09 -11.68 11.48
N SER A 240 -10.22 -11.30 10.91
CA SER A 240 -11.49 -11.03 11.60
C SER A 240 -11.40 -9.93 12.66
N VAL A 241 -10.34 -9.12 12.64
CA VAL A 241 -10.02 -8.14 13.71
C VAL A 241 -9.71 -6.78 13.15
N PHE A 242 -8.73 -6.67 12.21
CA PHE A 242 -8.21 -5.40 11.75
C PHE A 242 -8.92 -4.89 10.49
N GLY A 243 -9.05 -3.58 10.39
CA GLY A 243 -9.47 -2.89 9.18
C GLY A 243 -8.28 -2.24 8.47
N ALA A 244 -8.43 -1.99 7.18
CA ALA A 244 -7.48 -1.24 6.35
C ALA A 244 -8.25 -0.42 5.31
N VAL A 245 -7.52 0.35 4.49
CA VAL A 245 -8.06 0.93 3.26
C VAL A 245 -7.34 0.30 2.05
N CYS A 246 -7.90 0.45 0.86
CA CYS A 246 -7.22 0.08 -0.37
C CYS A 246 -7.13 1.28 -1.32
N VAL A 247 -6.09 1.30 -2.15
CA VAL A 247 -5.95 2.27 -3.26
C VAL A 247 -6.08 1.51 -4.57
N VAL A 248 -6.97 1.97 -5.44
CA VAL A 248 -7.41 1.27 -6.64
C VAL A 248 -7.24 2.17 -7.87
N ASP A 249 -6.63 1.66 -8.91
CA ASP A 249 -6.56 2.36 -10.20
C ASP A 249 -7.88 2.22 -10.95
N ILE A 250 -8.43 3.32 -11.45
CA ILE A 250 -9.46 3.27 -12.48
C ILE A 250 -8.79 3.05 -13.82
N ASP A 251 -9.26 2.06 -14.55
CA ASP A 251 -8.67 1.64 -15.82
C ASP A 251 -8.51 2.82 -16.79
N SER A 252 -7.26 3.12 -17.12
CA SER A 252 -6.87 4.18 -18.08
C SER A 252 -6.24 3.59 -19.36
N SER A 253 -6.43 2.29 -19.60
CA SER A 253 -6.05 1.66 -20.87
C SER A 253 -6.95 2.12 -22.02
N ASN A 254 -6.64 1.70 -23.21
CA ASN A 254 -7.43 2.01 -24.41
C ASN A 254 -8.86 1.44 -24.38
N THR A 255 -9.13 0.48 -23.47
CA THR A 255 -10.47 -0.09 -23.24
C THR A 255 -11.20 0.54 -22.05
N GLY A 256 -10.49 1.32 -21.25
CA GLY A 256 -10.99 2.00 -20.06
C GLY A 256 -11.32 3.49 -20.28
N ALA A 257 -11.09 4.29 -19.22
CA ALA A 257 -11.32 5.74 -19.25
C ALA A 257 -10.12 6.47 -19.88
N THR A 258 -10.18 6.75 -21.16
CA THR A 258 -9.17 7.59 -21.86
C THR A 258 -9.46 9.09 -21.74
N LYS A 259 -10.62 9.46 -21.18
CA LYS A 259 -11.05 10.85 -20.94
C LYS A 259 -11.74 10.96 -19.58
N TYR A 260 -11.63 12.13 -18.95
CA TYR A 260 -12.24 12.38 -17.64
C TYR A 260 -13.75 12.10 -17.61
N THR A 261 -14.47 12.31 -18.72
CA THR A 261 -15.91 12.04 -18.83
C THR A 261 -16.27 10.56 -18.79
N ALA A 262 -15.33 9.64 -19.08
CA ALA A 262 -15.55 8.20 -19.07
C ALA A 262 -15.23 7.58 -17.68
N VAL A 263 -14.58 8.32 -16.77
CA VAL A 263 -14.13 7.82 -15.47
C VAL A 263 -15.27 7.23 -14.64
N LYS A 264 -16.43 7.88 -14.62
CA LYS A 264 -17.61 7.40 -13.88
C LYS A 264 -18.04 6.00 -14.34
N THR A 265 -18.25 5.84 -15.65
CA THR A 265 -18.71 4.58 -16.23
C THR A 265 -17.70 3.46 -16.04
N THR A 266 -16.40 3.77 -16.18
CA THR A 266 -15.32 2.80 -15.94
C THR A 266 -15.28 2.38 -14.49
N LYS A 267 -15.35 3.31 -13.53
CA LYS A 267 -15.42 3.02 -12.10
C LYS A 267 -16.61 2.12 -11.75
N GLU A 268 -17.78 2.42 -12.31
CA GLU A 268 -19.00 1.62 -12.11
C GLU A 268 -18.81 0.18 -12.66
N ALA A 269 -18.22 0.04 -13.84
CA ALA A 269 -17.91 -1.27 -14.45
C ALA A 269 -16.89 -2.08 -13.61
N GLN A 270 -15.95 -1.41 -12.95
CA GLN A 270 -15.00 -2.04 -12.02
C GLN A 270 -15.60 -2.32 -10.63
N ALA A 271 -16.85 -1.92 -10.37
CA ALA A 271 -17.53 -2.07 -9.08
C ALA A 271 -16.75 -1.44 -7.89
N VAL A 272 -16.08 -0.32 -8.12
CA VAL A 272 -15.29 0.39 -7.11
C VAL A 272 -16.20 1.40 -6.39
N SER A 273 -16.74 1.02 -5.22
CA SER A 273 -17.74 1.81 -4.50
C SER A 273 -17.69 1.67 -2.98
N ASP A 274 -16.63 1.09 -2.43
CA ASP A 274 -16.49 0.87 -1.00
C ASP A 274 -15.94 2.12 -0.28
N PRO A 275 -16.43 2.46 0.93
CA PRO A 275 -15.88 3.56 1.71
C PRO A 275 -14.43 3.36 2.17
N ASN A 276 -13.93 2.11 2.19
CA ASN A 276 -12.53 1.85 2.47
C ASN A 276 -11.64 1.89 1.22
N ALA A 277 -12.21 2.20 0.04
CA ALA A 277 -11.44 2.31 -1.19
C ALA A 277 -11.18 3.78 -1.56
N TYR A 278 -9.96 4.06 -2.02
CA TYR A 278 -9.56 5.33 -2.62
C TYR A 278 -9.22 5.08 -4.08
N ALA A 279 -10.07 5.55 -4.97
CA ALA A 279 -9.93 5.38 -6.40
C ALA A 279 -9.07 6.50 -6.99
N VAL A 280 -8.18 6.19 -7.91
CA VAL A 280 -7.27 7.17 -8.55
C VAL A 280 -7.32 7.02 -10.07
N TRP A 281 -7.38 8.11 -10.79
CA TRP A 281 -7.29 8.20 -12.25
C TRP A 281 -6.65 9.55 -12.66
N PRO A 282 -5.84 9.60 -13.69
CA PRO A 282 -5.21 8.52 -14.43
C PRO A 282 -3.87 8.09 -13.79
N PHE A 283 -3.00 7.43 -14.54
CA PHE A 283 -1.58 7.22 -14.23
C PHE A 283 -0.82 8.53 -14.28
N ALA A 284 0.46 8.52 -13.87
CA ALA A 284 1.29 9.72 -13.94
C ALA A 284 2.73 9.40 -14.32
N LYS A 285 3.43 10.36 -14.90
CA LYS A 285 4.86 10.29 -15.21
C LYS A 285 5.68 10.96 -14.14
N VAL A 286 6.80 10.34 -13.80
CA VAL A 286 7.92 10.97 -13.09
C VAL A 286 9.12 10.92 -14.02
N GLY A 287 9.53 12.06 -14.54
CA GLY A 287 10.43 12.10 -15.68
C GLY A 287 9.78 11.43 -16.89
N ASN A 288 10.42 10.37 -17.41
CA ASN A 288 9.92 9.59 -18.55
C ASN A 288 9.22 8.28 -18.13
N THR A 289 9.21 7.95 -16.85
CA THR A 289 8.68 6.68 -16.34
C THR A 289 7.21 6.82 -15.96
N VAL A 290 6.38 5.89 -16.42
CA VAL A 290 4.94 5.83 -16.15
C VAL A 290 4.69 5.01 -14.89
N TYR A 291 3.98 5.61 -13.93
CA TYR A 291 3.54 4.99 -12.68
C TYR A 291 2.02 4.89 -12.63
N SER A 292 1.51 3.83 -12.04
CA SER A 292 0.10 3.73 -11.68
C SER A 292 -0.28 4.80 -10.66
N GLY A 293 -1.51 5.29 -10.76
CA GLY A 293 -2.04 6.28 -9.83
C GLY A 293 -2.05 5.76 -8.41
N SER A 294 -2.39 4.49 -8.22
CA SER A 294 -2.44 3.83 -6.91
C SER A 294 -1.08 3.76 -6.22
N ALA A 295 0.00 3.46 -6.92
CA ALA A 295 1.34 3.39 -6.34
C ALA A 295 1.81 4.75 -5.79
N LEU A 296 1.64 5.82 -6.58
CA LEU A 296 2.02 7.17 -6.17
C LEU A 296 1.12 7.72 -5.06
N ALA A 297 -0.21 7.52 -5.17
CA ALA A 297 -1.15 8.00 -4.18
C ALA A 297 -0.99 7.28 -2.82
N ALA A 298 -0.72 5.98 -2.82
CA ALA A 298 -0.46 5.23 -1.59
C ALA A 298 0.85 5.69 -0.92
N ALA A 299 1.92 5.88 -1.69
CA ALA A 299 3.19 6.39 -1.17
C ALA A 299 3.03 7.80 -0.57
N LEU A 300 2.33 8.71 -1.27
CA LEU A 300 2.05 10.07 -0.78
C LEU A 300 1.16 10.06 0.46
N THR A 301 0.20 9.12 0.54
CA THR A 301 -0.66 8.96 1.72
C THR A 301 0.16 8.53 2.93
N ALA A 302 1.02 7.52 2.80
CA ALA A 302 1.91 7.08 3.87
C ALA A 302 2.89 8.17 4.29
N TYR A 303 3.43 8.93 3.34
CA TYR A 303 4.29 10.09 3.62
C TYR A 303 3.55 11.18 4.39
N THR A 304 2.30 11.46 4.02
CA THR A 304 1.46 12.46 4.72
C THR A 304 1.24 12.06 6.18
N ASP A 305 1.01 10.78 6.44
CA ASP A 305 0.88 10.25 7.82
C ASP A 305 2.19 10.43 8.60
N ALA A 306 3.32 10.06 8.00
CA ALA A 306 4.63 10.16 8.64
C ALA A 306 5.00 11.62 8.98
N GLN A 307 4.59 12.59 8.15
CA GLN A 307 4.75 14.02 8.45
C GLN A 307 3.81 14.51 9.58
N ASN A 308 2.89 13.68 10.03
CA ASN A 308 1.86 14.01 11.00
C ASN A 308 1.85 13.01 12.18
N ASP A 309 3.03 12.67 12.70
CA ASP A 309 3.24 11.74 13.82
C ASP A 309 2.56 10.36 13.59
N ASP A 310 2.63 9.82 12.39
CA ASP A 310 1.98 8.58 11.94
C ASP A 310 0.46 8.54 12.19
N THR A 311 -0.16 9.73 12.26
CA THR A 311 -1.60 9.88 12.51
C THR A 311 -2.33 10.21 11.19
N PRO A 312 -3.30 9.38 10.74
CA PRO A 312 -3.91 9.49 9.41
C PRO A 312 -5.10 10.47 9.34
N ASN A 313 -5.05 11.60 10.07
CA ASN A 313 -6.12 12.60 10.10
C ASN A 313 -5.99 13.67 9.01
N VAL A 314 -4.84 13.75 8.34
CA VAL A 314 -4.59 14.72 7.26
C VAL A 314 -4.85 14.07 5.90
N SER A 315 -5.56 14.79 5.04
CA SER A 315 -5.79 14.32 3.66
C SER A 315 -4.50 14.35 2.83
N PRO A 316 -4.25 13.32 1.99
CA PRO A 316 -3.19 13.36 0.99
C PRO A 316 -3.53 14.28 -0.19
N SER A 317 -4.79 14.72 -0.32
CA SER A 317 -5.22 15.70 -1.33
C SER A 317 -4.49 17.03 -1.17
N ASN A 318 -4.25 17.71 -2.29
CA ASN A 318 -3.50 18.97 -2.36
C ASN A 318 -2.04 18.90 -1.86
N LYS A 319 -1.48 17.70 -1.70
CA LYS A 319 -0.06 17.50 -1.42
C LYS A 319 0.72 17.42 -2.73
N THR A 320 1.86 18.12 -2.76
CA THR A 320 2.76 18.12 -3.93
C THR A 320 3.51 16.80 -4.05
N ILE A 321 3.75 16.39 -5.29
CA ILE A 321 4.53 15.20 -5.62
C ILE A 321 5.34 15.48 -6.89
N ALA A 322 6.48 14.80 -7.05
CA ALA A 322 7.40 14.98 -8.17
C ALA A 322 6.88 14.36 -9.50
N VAL A 323 5.59 14.56 -9.79
CA VAL A 323 4.97 14.16 -11.06
C VAL A 323 5.28 15.21 -12.12
N SER A 324 5.63 14.80 -13.33
CA SER A 324 5.92 15.66 -14.47
C SER A 324 4.72 15.81 -15.43
N ALA A 325 3.85 14.80 -15.50
CA ALA A 325 2.61 14.82 -16.28
C ALA A 325 1.62 13.78 -15.75
N ALA A 326 0.33 14.06 -15.78
CA ALA A 326 -0.70 13.02 -15.73
C ALA A 326 -0.75 12.31 -17.11
N CYS A 327 -0.96 11.01 -17.13
CA CYS A 327 -0.98 10.25 -18.37
C CYS A 327 -1.86 9.01 -18.30
N LEU A 328 -2.25 8.47 -19.42
CA LEU A 328 -2.85 7.14 -19.56
C LEU A 328 -1.79 6.05 -19.30
N GLU A 329 -2.23 4.80 -19.22
CA GLU A 329 -1.34 3.65 -19.02
C GLU A 329 -0.27 3.51 -20.11
N ASP A 330 -0.57 3.89 -21.36
CA ASP A 330 0.36 3.89 -22.48
C ASP A 330 1.31 5.11 -22.51
N GLY A 331 1.19 6.01 -21.52
CA GLY A 331 1.97 7.22 -21.43
C GLY A 331 1.41 8.41 -22.23
N THR A 332 0.25 8.30 -22.85
CA THR A 332 -0.41 9.44 -23.51
C THR A 332 -0.78 10.49 -22.45
N GLU A 333 -0.35 11.72 -22.66
CA GLU A 333 -0.55 12.80 -21.68
C GLU A 333 -2.05 13.14 -21.52
N VAL A 334 -2.45 13.37 -20.26
CA VAL A 334 -3.78 13.84 -19.87
C VAL A 334 -3.62 15.20 -19.20
N VAL A 335 -4.21 16.23 -19.80
CA VAL A 335 -4.21 17.58 -19.24
C VAL A 335 -5.61 17.87 -18.70
N LEU A 336 -5.69 18.20 -17.40
CA LEU A 336 -6.94 18.59 -16.73
C LEU A 336 -6.81 20.01 -16.21
N ASP A 337 -7.83 20.82 -16.47
CA ASP A 337 -8.08 22.03 -15.72
C ASP A 337 -8.79 21.72 -14.39
N GLN A 338 -9.02 22.74 -13.56
CA GLN A 338 -9.64 22.57 -12.26
C GLN A 338 -11.10 22.07 -12.37
N GLU A 339 -11.86 22.51 -13.36
CA GLU A 339 -13.26 22.10 -13.56
C GLU A 339 -13.32 20.61 -13.94
N GLN A 340 -12.46 20.17 -14.83
CA GLN A 340 -12.36 18.77 -15.24
C GLN A 340 -11.89 17.88 -14.08
N ALA A 341 -10.92 18.33 -13.30
CA ALA A 341 -10.46 17.64 -12.11
C ALA A 341 -11.56 17.52 -11.06
N ASN A 342 -12.33 18.59 -10.82
CA ASN A 342 -13.48 18.59 -9.92
C ASN A 342 -14.59 17.65 -10.43
N THR A 343 -14.76 17.56 -11.76
CA THR A 343 -15.68 16.56 -12.35
C THR A 343 -15.26 15.14 -12.01
N VAL A 344 -13.97 14.80 -12.10
CA VAL A 344 -13.45 13.47 -11.68
C VAL A 344 -13.69 13.26 -10.17
N ASN A 345 -13.44 14.26 -9.34
CA ASN A 345 -13.67 14.17 -7.88
C ASN A 345 -15.14 13.97 -7.54
N SER A 346 -16.07 14.53 -8.33
CA SER A 346 -17.50 14.33 -8.14
C SER A 346 -17.94 12.88 -8.29
N PHE A 347 -17.12 12.04 -8.93
CA PHE A 347 -17.33 10.60 -9.07
C PHE A 347 -16.68 9.79 -7.92
N GLY A 348 -16.11 10.44 -6.91
CA GLY A 348 -15.35 9.76 -5.85
C GLY A 348 -14.04 9.17 -6.36
N VAL A 349 -13.35 9.88 -7.24
CA VAL A 349 -12.06 9.49 -7.81
C VAL A 349 -11.08 10.65 -7.67
N ALA A 350 -9.90 10.38 -7.14
CA ALA A 350 -8.81 11.33 -7.07
C ALA A 350 -8.05 11.41 -8.41
N THR A 351 -7.44 12.55 -8.66
CA THR A 351 -6.72 12.81 -9.91
C THR A 351 -5.45 13.63 -9.65
N TRP A 352 -4.73 13.95 -10.71
CA TRP A 352 -3.53 14.79 -10.68
C TRP A 352 -3.86 16.16 -11.24
N LEU A 353 -3.69 17.21 -10.44
CA LEU A 353 -3.90 18.60 -10.86
C LEU A 353 -2.58 19.35 -10.81
N ASN A 354 -2.26 20.05 -11.88
CA ASN A 354 -1.10 20.96 -11.91
C ASN A 354 -1.54 22.37 -11.51
N MET A 355 -1.18 22.77 -10.29
CA MET A 355 -1.38 24.12 -9.77
C MET A 355 -0.09 24.53 -9.05
N ASN A 356 0.84 25.16 -9.78
CA ASN A 356 2.20 25.41 -9.29
C ASN A 356 2.94 24.14 -8.85
N GLY A 357 2.97 23.12 -9.71
CA GLY A 357 3.43 21.77 -9.46
C GLY A 357 2.26 20.79 -9.32
N PHE A 358 2.52 19.53 -9.70
CA PHE A 358 1.50 18.50 -9.62
C PHE A 358 1.16 18.15 -8.19
N ARG A 359 -0.13 17.93 -7.95
CA ARG A 359 -0.73 17.57 -6.67
C ARG A 359 -1.70 16.44 -6.85
N LEU A 360 -1.79 15.57 -5.85
CA LEU A 360 -2.92 14.66 -5.74
C LEU A 360 -4.17 15.50 -5.40
N TRP A 361 -5.26 15.30 -6.11
CA TRP A 361 -6.47 16.12 -6.00
C TRP A 361 -7.71 15.26 -5.85
N GLY A 362 -8.30 15.26 -4.64
CA GLY A 362 -9.52 14.54 -4.29
C GLY A 362 -9.50 14.03 -2.85
N ASN A 363 -10.62 14.23 -2.13
CA ASN A 363 -10.78 13.85 -0.72
C ASN A 363 -11.75 12.69 -0.52
N ASN A 364 -12.57 12.39 -1.55
CA ASN A 364 -13.66 11.44 -1.44
C ASN A 364 -13.17 9.99 -1.50
N THR A 365 -13.81 9.14 -0.72
CA THR A 365 -13.70 7.68 -0.92
C THR A 365 -14.42 7.25 -2.19
N ALA A 366 -14.21 6.03 -2.61
CA ALA A 366 -14.90 5.48 -3.77
C ALA A 366 -16.43 5.31 -3.56
N ALA A 367 -16.93 5.39 -2.32
CA ALA A 367 -18.36 5.34 -2.03
C ALA A 367 -19.11 6.61 -2.45
N TYR A 368 -18.40 7.73 -2.61
CA TYR A 368 -19.02 8.98 -3.09
C TYR A 368 -19.30 8.89 -4.61
N PRO A 369 -20.43 9.45 -5.13
CA PRO A 369 -21.48 10.20 -4.41
C PRO A 369 -22.59 9.34 -3.81
N GLY A 370 -22.52 8.02 -3.87
CA GLY A 370 -23.57 7.12 -3.36
C GLY A 370 -23.77 7.23 -1.85
N ILE A 371 -22.71 7.52 -1.09
CA ILE A 371 -22.72 7.75 0.34
C ILE A 371 -22.17 9.15 0.62
N SER A 372 -22.91 9.93 1.40
CA SER A 372 -22.56 11.30 1.80
C SER A 372 -22.26 11.44 3.30
N ASP A 373 -22.43 10.38 4.09
CA ASP A 373 -22.08 10.38 5.52
C ASP A 373 -20.57 10.74 5.67
N PRO A 374 -20.21 11.77 6.45
CA PRO A 374 -18.83 12.24 6.58
C PRO A 374 -17.82 11.17 6.93
N LYS A 375 -18.20 10.16 7.72
CA LYS A 375 -17.29 9.06 8.12
C LYS A 375 -16.92 8.13 6.98
N ASP A 376 -17.76 8.03 5.94
CA ASP A 376 -17.62 7.12 4.81
C ASP A 376 -17.31 7.88 3.51
N ARG A 377 -17.59 9.20 3.47
CA ARG A 377 -17.27 10.07 2.34
C ARG A 377 -15.79 10.46 2.30
N TRP A 378 -15.25 10.94 3.45
CA TRP A 378 -13.93 11.53 3.49
C TRP A 378 -12.84 10.49 3.75
N PHE A 379 -11.88 10.36 2.86
CA PHE A 379 -10.83 9.35 2.94
C PHE A 379 -9.98 9.46 4.21
N SER A 380 -9.56 10.67 4.61
CA SER A 380 -8.81 10.89 5.85
C SER A 380 -9.63 10.55 7.09
N VAL A 381 -10.93 10.90 7.11
CA VAL A 381 -11.84 10.57 8.22
C VAL A 381 -12.00 9.06 8.35
N ARG A 382 -12.24 8.36 7.23
CA ARG A 382 -12.37 6.90 7.21
C ARG A 382 -11.11 6.21 7.71
N ARG A 383 -9.93 6.68 7.28
CA ARG A 383 -8.64 6.16 7.71
C ARG A 383 -8.39 6.37 9.20
N PHE A 384 -8.70 7.56 9.70
CA PHE A 384 -8.54 7.87 11.13
C PHE A 384 -9.41 6.96 12.01
N LEU A 385 -10.68 6.74 11.63
CA LEU A 385 -11.57 5.85 12.36
C LEU A 385 -11.08 4.38 12.32
N THR A 386 -10.60 3.92 11.18
CA THR A 386 -10.03 2.57 11.03
C THR A 386 -8.76 2.41 11.90
N TRP A 387 -7.88 3.41 11.87
CA TRP A 387 -6.67 3.42 12.70
C TRP A 387 -6.97 3.46 14.20
N ALA A 388 -7.96 4.27 14.61
CA ALA A 388 -8.39 4.34 16.01
C ALA A 388 -8.94 2.99 16.49
N ALA A 389 -9.76 2.31 15.67
CA ALA A 389 -10.26 0.98 15.96
C ALA A 389 -9.13 -0.05 16.10
N ASN A 390 -8.20 -0.10 15.14
CA ASN A 390 -7.04 -1.00 15.20
C ASN A 390 -6.18 -0.72 16.46
N THR A 391 -5.98 0.56 16.79
CA THR A 391 -5.22 0.98 17.96
C THR A 391 -5.90 0.56 19.26
N PHE A 392 -7.23 0.68 19.35
CA PHE A 392 -8.00 0.21 20.49
C PHE A 392 -7.83 -1.30 20.69
N ILE A 393 -7.98 -2.08 19.61
CA ILE A 393 -7.80 -3.53 19.63
C ILE A 393 -6.42 -3.92 20.17
N LEU A 394 -5.35 -3.34 19.61
CA LEU A 394 -3.97 -3.62 20.01
C LEU A 394 -3.69 -3.25 21.47
N THR A 395 -4.17 -2.07 21.86
CA THR A 395 -3.93 -1.54 23.23
C THR A 395 -4.57 -2.40 24.30
N TYR A 396 -5.79 -2.86 24.06
CA TYR A 396 -6.58 -3.57 25.09
C TYR A 396 -6.60 -5.09 24.90
N PHE A 397 -5.96 -5.64 23.89
CA PHE A 397 -5.86 -7.09 23.69
C PHE A 397 -5.33 -7.82 24.93
N GLN A 398 -4.35 -7.23 25.61
CA GLN A 398 -3.77 -7.80 26.84
C GLN A 398 -4.73 -7.80 28.05
N LYS A 399 -5.89 -7.15 27.93
CA LYS A 399 -6.94 -7.12 28.98
C LYS A 399 -7.98 -8.22 28.79
N VAL A 400 -7.98 -8.88 27.65
CA VAL A 400 -8.83 -10.08 27.44
C VAL A 400 -8.49 -11.11 28.50
N ASP A 401 -9.49 -11.85 28.97
CA ASP A 401 -9.41 -12.84 30.06
C ASP A 401 -9.05 -12.25 31.46
N SER A 402 -8.92 -10.93 31.58
CA SER A 402 -8.80 -10.29 32.89
C SER A 402 -10.16 -10.32 33.60
N PRO A 403 -10.19 -10.38 34.96
CA PRO A 403 -11.44 -10.32 35.73
C PRO A 403 -12.25 -9.06 35.34
N ALA A 404 -13.49 -9.28 34.87
CA ALA A 404 -14.42 -8.22 34.51
C ALA A 404 -14.95 -7.50 35.76
N ASN A 405 -14.22 -6.49 36.21
CA ASN A 405 -14.56 -5.71 37.39
C ASN A 405 -14.53 -4.20 37.08
N LYS A 406 -15.10 -3.41 38.00
CA LYS A 406 -15.17 -1.95 37.86
C LYS A 406 -13.80 -1.31 37.58
N ARG A 407 -12.74 -1.80 38.22
CA ARG A 407 -11.38 -1.28 38.05
C ARG A 407 -10.86 -1.48 36.64
N LEU A 408 -11.18 -2.61 35.99
CA LEU A 408 -10.81 -2.86 34.57
C LEU A 408 -11.54 -1.88 33.67
N ILE A 409 -12.84 -1.69 33.88
CA ILE A 409 -13.68 -0.77 33.08
C ILE A 409 -13.16 0.67 33.23
N GLU A 410 -12.96 1.15 34.46
CA GLU A 410 -12.42 2.48 34.72
C GLU A 410 -11.02 2.67 34.10
N ALA A 411 -10.13 1.68 34.21
CA ALA A 411 -8.80 1.78 33.62
C ALA A 411 -8.81 1.90 32.10
N ILE A 412 -9.75 1.24 31.41
CA ILE A 412 -9.93 1.36 29.95
C ILE A 412 -10.46 2.76 29.61
N VAL A 413 -11.54 3.20 30.29
CA VAL A 413 -12.18 4.49 30.04
C VAL A 413 -11.21 5.64 30.31
N ASP A 414 -10.53 5.64 31.42
CA ASP A 414 -9.59 6.70 31.81
C ASP A 414 -8.40 6.77 30.85
N SER A 415 -7.79 5.63 30.53
CA SER A 415 -6.62 5.59 29.63
C SER A 415 -6.98 6.09 28.24
N GLU A 416 -8.13 5.67 27.72
CA GLU A 416 -8.57 6.06 26.37
C GLU A 416 -8.97 7.53 26.31
N ASN A 417 -9.63 8.06 27.35
CA ASN A 417 -10.00 9.47 27.43
C ASN A 417 -8.77 10.38 27.59
N VAL A 418 -7.75 9.96 28.34
CA VAL A 418 -6.48 10.71 28.41
C VAL A 418 -5.82 10.78 27.04
N ARG A 419 -5.80 9.67 26.29
CA ARG A 419 -5.30 9.64 24.91
C ARG A 419 -6.13 10.54 24.00
N GLY A 420 -7.44 10.44 24.06
CA GLY A 420 -8.39 11.24 23.29
C GLY A 420 -8.23 12.74 23.53
N ASN A 421 -8.12 13.15 24.79
CA ASN A 421 -7.87 14.54 25.17
C ASN A 421 -6.56 15.07 24.57
N GLY A 422 -5.53 14.23 24.45
CA GLY A 422 -4.29 14.56 23.78
C GLY A 422 -4.48 14.85 22.26
N PHE A 423 -5.33 14.10 21.57
CA PHE A 423 -5.66 14.37 20.16
C PHE A 423 -6.47 15.66 20.00
N VAL A 424 -7.48 15.89 20.87
CA VAL A 424 -8.26 17.12 20.85
C VAL A 424 -7.39 18.35 21.12
N ALA A 425 -6.51 18.27 22.11
CA ALA A 425 -5.59 19.37 22.46
C ALA A 425 -4.61 19.72 21.33
N ARG A 426 -4.20 18.74 20.53
CA ARG A 426 -3.34 18.96 19.34
C ARG A 426 -4.12 19.37 18.07
N GLY A 427 -5.44 19.48 18.16
CA GLY A 427 -6.28 19.82 17.01
C GLY A 427 -6.39 18.71 15.95
N VAL A 428 -6.19 17.45 16.31
CA VAL A 428 -6.32 16.28 15.43
C VAL A 428 -7.78 15.95 15.17
N CYS A 429 -8.63 16.08 16.17
CA CYS A 429 -10.08 15.84 16.09
C CYS A 429 -10.83 16.78 17.04
N ALA A 430 -12.13 16.96 16.76
CA ALA A 430 -13.02 17.77 17.61
C ALA A 430 -13.48 17.03 18.87
N ARG A 431 -13.59 15.69 18.79
CA ARG A 431 -13.97 14.84 19.92
C ARG A 431 -13.26 13.49 19.79
N TYR A 432 -12.81 12.98 20.94
CA TYR A 432 -12.32 11.62 21.09
C TYR A 432 -12.59 11.19 22.53
N GLU A 433 -13.64 10.44 22.74
CA GLU A 433 -14.14 10.10 24.08
C GLU A 433 -14.71 8.69 24.08
N ILE A 434 -14.43 7.93 25.13
CA ILE A 434 -15.03 6.63 25.36
C ILE A 434 -15.87 6.66 26.63
N THR A 435 -17.01 5.98 26.60
CA THR A 435 -17.92 5.84 27.73
C THR A 435 -18.31 4.39 27.94
N PHE A 436 -18.58 4.06 29.21
CA PHE A 436 -19.22 2.82 29.60
C PHE A 436 -20.65 3.13 30.01
N ASN A 437 -21.63 2.50 29.38
CA ASN A 437 -23.04 2.68 29.66
C ASN A 437 -23.59 1.44 30.38
N GLU A 438 -24.05 1.58 31.63
CA GLU A 438 -24.59 0.48 32.44
C GLU A 438 -25.84 -0.14 31.82
N ASP A 439 -26.67 0.67 31.11
CA ASP A 439 -27.92 0.18 30.50
C ASP A 439 -27.63 -0.77 29.31
N GLU A 440 -26.44 -0.69 28.70
CA GLU A 440 -26.02 -1.52 27.57
C GLU A 440 -25.13 -2.71 28.01
N ASN A 441 -24.74 -2.74 29.28
CA ASN A 441 -23.94 -3.78 29.90
C ASN A 441 -24.74 -4.46 31.01
N THR A 442 -25.76 -5.22 30.61
CA THR A 442 -26.64 -5.91 31.52
C THR A 442 -25.87 -6.90 32.43
N THR A 443 -26.45 -7.25 33.58
CA THR A 443 -25.86 -8.31 34.42
C THR A 443 -25.67 -9.62 33.67
N ALA A 444 -26.52 -9.95 32.68
CA ALA A 444 -26.41 -11.15 31.88
C ALA A 444 -25.18 -11.04 30.93
N ASP A 445 -24.98 -9.91 30.26
CA ASP A 445 -23.83 -9.69 29.39
C ASP A 445 -22.51 -9.78 30.19
N LEU A 446 -22.45 -9.16 31.40
CA LEU A 446 -21.27 -9.21 32.24
C LEU A 446 -20.99 -10.62 32.79
N LEU A 447 -22.04 -11.42 33.07
CA LEU A 447 -21.89 -12.83 33.45
C LEU A 447 -21.38 -13.69 32.30
N ASP A 448 -21.72 -13.34 31.04
CA ASP A 448 -21.21 -13.95 29.82
C ASP A 448 -19.83 -13.42 29.43
N GLY A 449 -19.20 -12.55 30.24
CA GLY A 449 -17.89 -11.98 30.00
C GLY A 449 -17.85 -10.89 28.92
N LYS A 450 -18.99 -10.33 28.55
CA LYS A 450 -19.12 -9.29 27.51
C LYS A 450 -19.12 -7.90 28.16
N ILE A 451 -18.23 -7.04 27.69
CA ILE A 451 -18.17 -5.62 28.07
C ILE A 451 -18.22 -4.77 26.80
N THR A 452 -19.17 -3.84 26.73
CA THR A 452 -19.38 -2.93 25.61
C THR A 452 -19.06 -1.50 26.00
N PHE A 453 -18.28 -0.83 25.17
CA PHE A 453 -17.97 0.60 25.29
C PHE A 453 -18.50 1.36 24.09
N HIS A 454 -18.85 2.63 24.27
CA HIS A 454 -19.12 3.57 23.18
C HIS A 454 -17.95 4.53 23.05
N GLN A 455 -17.38 4.62 21.84
CA GLN A 455 -16.33 5.55 21.52
C GLN A 455 -16.83 6.59 20.51
N TYR A 456 -16.78 7.85 20.88
CA TYR A 456 -17.19 9.00 20.06
C TYR A 456 -15.96 9.67 19.50
N ILE A 457 -15.74 9.51 18.19
CA ILE A 457 -14.59 10.10 17.49
C ILE A 457 -15.11 10.99 16.37
N THR A 458 -14.69 12.25 16.37
CA THR A 458 -15.07 13.22 15.34
C THR A 458 -13.83 13.90 14.76
N PRO A 459 -13.17 13.29 13.75
CA PRO A 459 -12.08 13.93 13.03
C PRO A 459 -12.57 15.18 12.30
N PHE A 460 -11.67 16.13 12.03
CA PHE A 460 -12.02 17.26 11.18
C PHE A 460 -12.14 16.82 9.73
N THR A 461 -13.17 17.30 9.05
CA THR A 461 -13.34 17.10 7.61
C THR A 461 -12.44 18.05 6.83
N PRO A 462 -11.98 17.68 5.61
CA PRO A 462 -11.22 18.58 4.76
C PRO A 462 -12.03 19.84 4.42
N ALA A 463 -11.39 21.01 4.43
CA ALA A 463 -11.95 22.22 3.81
C ALA A 463 -11.81 22.10 2.29
N GLU A 464 -12.85 21.55 1.64
CA GLU A 464 -12.83 21.24 0.21
C GLU A 464 -13.21 22.44 -0.67
N ASP A 465 -14.02 23.34 -0.15
CA ASP A 465 -14.46 24.56 -0.82
C ASP A 465 -14.27 25.76 0.08
N ILE A 466 -13.53 26.75 -0.42
CA ILE A 466 -13.24 28.00 0.28
C ILE A 466 -13.59 29.15 -0.69
N GLU A 467 -14.70 29.84 -0.38
CA GLU A 467 -15.18 30.97 -1.17
C GLU A 467 -14.81 32.31 -0.49
N ASP A 468 -14.31 33.24 -1.27
CA ASP A 468 -14.11 34.65 -0.87
C ASP A 468 -15.02 35.54 -1.70
N ILE A 469 -15.95 36.22 -1.05
CA ILE A 469 -16.89 37.14 -1.69
C ILE A 469 -16.32 38.56 -1.60
N ILE A 470 -15.84 39.08 -2.73
CA ILE A 470 -15.27 40.42 -2.81
C ILE A 470 -16.39 41.42 -3.11
N GLU A 471 -16.58 42.34 -2.19
CA GLU A 471 -17.54 43.44 -2.33
C GLU A 471 -16.81 44.77 -2.51
N PHE A 472 -17.29 45.62 -3.42
CA PHE A 472 -16.81 46.99 -3.56
C PHE A 472 -17.56 47.89 -2.56
N ASP A 473 -16.80 48.56 -1.66
CA ASP A 473 -17.36 49.49 -0.68
C ASP A 473 -17.23 50.96 -1.21
N PRO A 474 -18.36 51.53 -1.72
CA PRO A 474 -18.37 52.91 -2.22
C PRO A 474 -18.23 53.93 -1.11
N ASP A 475 -18.64 53.63 0.11
CA ASP A 475 -18.57 54.54 1.23
C ASP A 475 -17.13 54.75 1.71
N ALA A 476 -16.30 53.69 1.69
CA ALA A 476 -14.87 53.78 1.96
C ALA A 476 -14.15 54.69 0.94
N LEU A 477 -14.50 54.60 -0.34
CA LEU A 477 -13.99 55.50 -1.37
C LEU A 477 -14.40 56.96 -1.11
N SER A 478 -15.67 57.21 -0.79
CA SER A 478 -16.17 58.53 -0.47
C SER A 478 -15.50 59.14 0.76
N ALA A 479 -15.29 58.36 1.79
CA ALA A 479 -14.56 58.78 3.00
C ALA A 479 -13.08 59.12 2.76
N ALA A 480 -12.44 58.42 1.82
CA ALA A 480 -11.03 58.66 1.47
C ALA A 480 -10.81 59.93 0.62
N LEU A 481 -11.86 60.47 0.01
CA LEU A 481 -11.82 61.68 -0.83
C LEU A 481 -12.20 62.97 -0.09
N ASN A 482 -12.70 62.86 1.14
CA ASN A 482 -13.07 63.97 2.04
C ASN A 482 -12.01 64.13 3.13
#